data_c79e1cf820a8ed8f5e615bcb3dd67dca
#
_entry.id   c79e1cf820a8ed8f5e615bcb3dd67dca
#
_cell.length_a   1.000
_cell.length_b   1.000
_cell.length_c   1.000
_cell.angle_alpha   90.00
_cell.angle_beta   90.00
_cell.angle_gamma   90.00
#
_symmetry.space_group_name_H-M   'P 1'
#
loop_
_entity.id
_entity.type
_entity.pdbx_description
1 polymer ?
#
loop_
_entity_poly.entity_id
_entity_poly.type
_entity_poly.pdbx_seq_one_letter_code
_entity_poly.pdbx_strand_id
1 'polypeptide(L)'
;MKDRFGRTVCVTGFVLFLLVLWSASAIAAHYQYAYRFQKPEIVNLPNGRHLVKVANTRNNDDMVGAPILPVKTARLFFPADEEVISVDVKESKPINVEGIYNVQFAPTARPLSAVGPFPPDVPAAIIYEKDAFFPPGLYKKKSPQFLLGVQIAEVDLAPVQYNPSNGKLKYYERMEVFITTRKSVKPEKVVRYRGLSSDKIKILKTVDNKADFIAAEEGESLSSDSADPTGGGVSIAATTVAEYLVITTLTLKPAFQVLTDHRSSLSGGGYTTHIEDIANIDATYSGVDLAEKVRNYIRDMYNVPNGTRFVVLGGDVDLIPTRGCYAVVGSYTDYNIPSDLYFGCLDGTWNEDGDDIWGETNDGPSSGDIDWYSEVYVGRISADNPSEASNHIQKIIASETGSRPNRTLM
;
A
#
# COMPACT_ATOMS: atom_id res chain seq x y z
N MET A 1 51.93 -64.14 48.56
CA MET A 1 51.01 -64.23 49.69
C MET A 1 50.47 -62.84 50.00
N LYS A 2 49.16 -62.66 49.92
CA LYS A 2 48.32 -61.53 50.25
C LYS A 2 48.22 -60.34 49.26
N ASP A 3 47.18 -60.43 48.53
CA ASP A 3 46.46 -59.38 47.79
C ASP A 3 46.12 -58.16 48.62
N ARG A 4 46.12 -56.98 48.01
CA ARG A 4 45.30 -55.88 48.41
C ARG A 4 44.78 -55.16 47.15
N PHE A 5 43.50 -55.39 46.89
CA PHE A 5 42.68 -54.62 45.95
C PHE A 5 42.52 -53.17 46.42
N GLY A 6 42.90 -52.20 45.62
CA GLY A 6 42.58 -50.80 45.76
C GLY A 6 41.39 -50.46 44.89
N ARG A 7 40.22 -50.11 45.45
CA ARG A 7 39.02 -49.58 44.73
C ARG A 7 39.27 -48.13 44.38
N THR A 8 39.31 -47.84 43.11
CA THR A 8 39.25 -46.48 42.59
C THR A 8 37.76 -46.09 42.51
N VAL A 9 37.34 -45.09 43.29
CA VAL A 9 36.00 -44.46 43.21
C VAL A 9 36.09 -43.37 42.15
N CYS A 10 35.40 -43.58 41.02
CA CYS A 10 35.23 -42.60 39.98
C CYS A 10 34.05 -41.71 40.39
N VAL A 11 34.30 -40.44 40.77
CA VAL A 11 33.28 -39.43 41.04
C VAL A 11 33.00 -38.72 39.71
N THR A 12 31.93 -39.13 39.04
CA THR A 12 31.39 -38.42 37.87
C THR A 12 30.64 -37.18 38.36
N GLY A 13 31.30 -36.04 38.28
CA GLY A 13 30.66 -34.74 38.51
C GLY A 13 29.70 -34.40 37.36
N PHE A 14 28.39 -34.41 37.66
CA PHE A 14 27.37 -33.93 36.76
C PHE A 14 27.35 -32.39 36.84
N VAL A 15 27.92 -31.70 35.84
CA VAL A 15 27.79 -30.26 35.72
C VAL A 15 26.43 -29.96 35.06
N LEU A 16 25.48 -29.55 35.89
CA LEU A 16 24.17 -29.07 35.44
C LEU A 16 24.34 -27.68 34.84
N PHE A 17 24.39 -27.60 33.50
CA PHE A 17 24.34 -26.32 32.78
C PHE A 17 22.90 -25.78 32.86
N LEU A 18 22.63 -24.85 33.76
CA LEU A 18 21.40 -24.06 33.78
C LEU A 18 21.48 -23.08 32.62
N LEU A 19 20.86 -23.44 31.48
CA LEU A 19 20.52 -22.49 30.43
C LEU A 19 19.45 -21.54 30.98
N VAL A 20 19.85 -20.39 31.47
CA VAL A 20 18.96 -19.26 31.72
C VAL A 20 18.57 -18.69 30.35
N LEU A 21 17.44 -19.13 29.84
CA LEU A 21 16.78 -18.48 28.72
C LEU A 21 16.33 -17.09 29.21
N TRP A 22 17.16 -16.08 28.96
CA TRP A 22 16.70 -14.69 29.02
C TRP A 22 15.75 -14.50 27.84
N SER A 23 14.46 -14.67 28.10
CA SER A 23 13.44 -14.08 27.22
C SER A 23 13.60 -12.57 27.35
N ALA A 24 14.23 -11.94 26.37
CA ALA A 24 14.15 -10.50 26.21
C ALA A 24 12.65 -10.18 26.03
N SER A 25 12.00 -9.71 27.10
CA SER A 25 10.64 -9.16 27.01
C SER A 25 10.75 -8.00 26.04
N ALA A 26 10.17 -8.14 24.86
CA ALA A 26 10.11 -7.04 23.88
C ALA A 26 9.36 -5.90 24.58
N ILE A 27 10.06 -4.78 24.81
CA ILE A 27 9.48 -3.60 25.44
C ILE A 27 8.42 -3.07 24.50
N ALA A 28 7.16 -3.04 24.96
CA ALA A 28 6.06 -2.44 24.21
C ALA A 28 6.22 -0.91 24.24
N ALA A 29 6.19 -0.28 23.09
CA ALA A 29 6.12 1.18 22.99
C ALA A 29 4.66 1.64 22.85
N HIS A 30 4.35 2.81 23.41
CA HIS A 30 3.02 3.38 23.40
C HIS A 30 3.05 4.76 22.76
N TYR A 31 2.17 4.96 21.78
CA TYR A 31 2.05 6.19 21.04
C TYR A 31 0.64 6.76 21.17
N GLN A 32 0.52 8.10 21.16
CA GLN A 32 -0.75 8.80 21.24
C GLN A 32 -0.79 9.93 20.22
N TYR A 33 -1.82 9.94 19.38
CA TYR A 33 -2.04 10.94 18.34
C TYR A 33 -3.44 11.53 18.46
N ALA A 34 -3.56 12.86 18.45
CA ALA A 34 -4.83 13.57 18.61
C ALA A 34 -5.30 14.18 17.29
N TYR A 35 -6.52 13.86 16.90
CA TYR A 35 -7.21 14.41 15.74
C TYR A 35 -8.32 15.34 16.21
N ARG A 36 -8.41 16.54 15.58
CA ARG A 36 -9.46 17.51 15.84
C ARG A 36 -10.34 17.69 14.63
N PHE A 37 -11.64 17.72 14.85
CA PHE A 37 -12.66 17.86 13.82
C PHE A 37 -13.50 19.08 14.06
N GLN A 38 -13.77 19.81 13.00
CA GLN A 38 -14.68 20.95 13.02
C GLN A 38 -16.13 20.48 13.03
N LYS A 39 -17.06 21.38 13.43
CA LYS A 39 -18.48 21.13 13.30
C LYS A 39 -18.83 20.75 11.85
N PRO A 40 -19.63 19.70 11.64
CA PRO A 40 -20.03 19.30 10.29
C PRO A 40 -20.79 20.40 9.53
N GLU A 41 -20.46 20.55 8.26
CA GLU A 41 -21.23 21.31 7.28
C GLU A 41 -22.29 20.39 6.68
N ILE A 42 -23.53 20.89 6.58
CA ILE A 42 -24.64 20.17 5.97
C ILE A 42 -24.96 20.79 4.62
N VAL A 43 -24.80 20.01 3.56
CA VAL A 43 -25.08 20.45 2.18
C VAL A 43 -26.39 19.83 1.69
N ASN A 44 -27.33 20.67 1.25
CA ASN A 44 -28.57 20.20 0.64
C ASN A 44 -28.34 19.69 -0.78
N LEU A 45 -28.84 18.53 -1.09
CA LEU A 45 -28.74 17.91 -2.41
C LEU A 45 -30.07 18.12 -3.20
N PRO A 46 -30.03 18.13 -4.55
CA PRO A 46 -31.22 18.31 -5.38
C PRO A 46 -32.32 17.25 -5.17
N ASN A 47 -31.95 16.06 -4.67
CA ASN A 47 -32.88 14.95 -4.36
C ASN A 47 -33.55 15.07 -2.97
N GLY A 48 -33.41 16.20 -2.27
CA GLY A 48 -33.95 16.43 -0.93
C GLY A 48 -33.20 15.73 0.19
N ARG A 49 -32.02 15.17 -0.09
CA ARG A 49 -31.14 14.59 0.92
C ARG A 49 -30.05 15.57 1.32
N HIS A 50 -29.28 15.16 2.35
CA HIS A 50 -28.21 15.95 2.91
C HIS A 50 -26.87 15.20 2.79
N LEU A 51 -25.82 15.92 2.38
CA LEU A 51 -24.45 15.44 2.48
C LEU A 51 -23.78 16.08 3.69
N VAL A 52 -23.17 15.27 4.53
CA VAL A 52 -22.46 15.70 5.73
C VAL A 52 -20.97 15.80 5.40
N LYS A 53 -20.38 16.98 5.59
CA LYS A 53 -18.95 17.21 5.32
C LYS A 53 -18.22 17.64 6.59
N VAL A 54 -17.01 17.18 6.75
CA VAL A 54 -16.05 17.66 7.76
C VAL A 54 -14.73 17.95 7.05
N ALA A 55 -14.08 19.02 7.41
CA ALA A 55 -12.80 19.40 6.78
C ALA A 55 -11.74 18.27 6.96
N ASN A 56 -10.95 18.03 5.93
CA ASN A 56 -9.89 17.01 5.89
C ASN A 56 -10.37 15.55 6.09
N THR A 57 -11.61 15.28 5.72
CA THR A 57 -12.19 13.92 5.67
C THR A 57 -12.58 13.56 4.24
N ARG A 58 -12.72 12.27 3.97
CA ARG A 58 -13.38 11.73 2.78
C ARG A 58 -14.80 11.30 3.14
N ASN A 59 -15.66 11.19 2.14
CA ASN A 59 -16.95 10.52 2.31
C ASN A 59 -16.71 9.00 2.32
N ASN A 60 -17.42 8.31 3.22
CA ASN A 60 -17.41 6.85 3.25
C ASN A 60 -18.68 6.32 2.59
N ASP A 61 -18.53 5.71 1.43
CA ASP A 61 -19.55 5.05 0.62
C ASP A 61 -19.27 3.55 0.42
N ASP A 62 -18.40 2.98 1.24
CA ASP A 62 -17.94 1.58 1.14
C ASP A 62 -19.08 0.55 1.33
N MET A 63 -20.16 0.92 2.00
CA MET A 63 -21.29 0.02 2.28
C MET A 63 -22.57 0.48 1.57
N VAL A 64 -23.02 -0.30 0.59
CA VAL A 64 -24.24 -0.02 -0.18
C VAL A 64 -25.44 0.21 0.73
N GLY A 65 -26.18 1.27 0.46
CA GLY A 65 -27.36 1.67 1.22
C GLY A 65 -27.10 2.27 2.60
N ALA A 66 -25.86 2.29 3.08
CA ALA A 66 -25.49 2.92 4.33
C ALA A 66 -25.40 4.44 4.20
N PRO A 67 -25.67 5.23 5.27
CA PRO A 67 -25.47 6.68 5.24
C PRO A 67 -24.03 7.05 4.88
N ILE A 68 -23.87 7.96 3.90
CA ILE A 68 -22.55 8.51 3.53
C ILE A 68 -22.12 9.50 4.61
N LEU A 69 -21.13 9.14 5.39
CA LEU A 69 -20.60 9.95 6.48
C LEU A 69 -19.09 10.24 6.29
N PRO A 70 -18.60 11.35 6.86
CA PRO A 70 -17.20 11.70 6.77
C PRO A 70 -16.32 10.73 7.57
N VAL A 71 -15.19 10.32 6.97
CA VAL A 71 -14.15 9.48 7.59
C VAL A 71 -12.78 10.11 7.36
N LYS A 72 -11.96 10.19 8.41
CA LYS A 72 -10.54 10.55 8.34
C LYS A 72 -9.72 9.27 8.47
N THR A 73 -8.97 8.92 7.44
CA THR A 73 -7.93 7.90 7.58
C THR A 73 -6.71 8.53 8.23
N ALA A 74 -6.43 8.15 9.47
CA ALA A 74 -5.18 8.43 10.14
C ALA A 74 -4.10 7.51 9.55
N ARG A 75 -2.97 8.08 9.11
CA ARG A 75 -1.82 7.35 8.54
C ARG A 75 -0.61 7.60 9.40
N LEU A 76 -0.18 6.58 10.11
CA LEU A 76 0.87 6.70 11.12
C LEU A 76 2.06 5.84 10.72
N PHE A 77 3.21 6.51 10.63
CA PHE A 77 4.50 5.89 10.38
C PHE A 77 4.97 5.10 11.60
N PHE A 78 5.51 3.91 11.34
CA PHE A 78 6.34 3.12 12.25
C PHE A 78 7.52 2.49 11.48
N PRO A 79 8.67 2.24 12.15
CA PRO A 79 9.72 1.42 11.57
C PRO A 79 9.18 0.04 11.16
N ALA A 80 9.72 -0.54 10.07
CA ALA A 80 9.25 -1.83 9.57
C ALA A 80 9.52 -3.00 10.52
N ASP A 81 10.42 -2.83 11.49
CA ASP A 81 10.72 -3.78 12.55
C ASP A 81 9.84 -3.58 13.81
N GLU A 82 8.81 -2.73 13.74
CA GLU A 82 7.82 -2.56 14.79
C GLU A 82 6.46 -3.14 14.37
N GLU A 83 5.96 -4.09 15.13
CA GLU A 83 4.63 -4.65 14.94
C GLU A 83 3.59 -3.88 15.75
N VAL A 84 2.51 -3.42 15.11
CA VAL A 84 1.37 -2.79 15.78
C VAL A 84 0.50 -3.87 16.42
N ILE A 85 0.57 -3.97 17.76
CA ILE A 85 -0.16 -4.99 18.54
C ILE A 85 -1.61 -4.57 18.79
N SER A 86 -1.83 -3.30 19.18
CA SER A 86 -3.17 -2.79 19.44
C SER A 86 -3.36 -1.37 18.94
N VAL A 87 -4.60 -1.07 18.60
CA VAL A 87 -5.09 0.26 18.29
C VAL A 87 -6.35 0.48 19.08
N ASP A 88 -6.37 1.54 19.90
CA ASP A 88 -7.54 2.00 20.65
C ASP A 88 -7.81 3.46 20.31
N VAL A 89 -9.08 3.87 20.36
CA VAL A 89 -9.46 5.27 20.11
C VAL A 89 -10.36 5.75 21.24
N LYS A 90 -10.00 6.90 21.83
CA LYS A 90 -10.84 7.62 22.80
C LYS A 90 -11.37 8.88 22.16
N GLU A 91 -12.65 9.10 22.28
CA GLU A 91 -13.35 10.25 21.76
C GLU A 91 -13.72 11.24 22.85
N SER A 92 -13.88 12.52 22.46
CA SER A 92 -14.51 13.54 23.31
C SER A 92 -15.98 13.23 23.53
N LYS A 93 -16.64 13.97 24.43
CA LYS A 93 -18.09 13.88 24.54
C LYS A 93 -18.76 14.24 23.22
N PRO A 94 -19.81 13.52 22.80
CA PRO A 94 -20.54 13.82 21.57
C PRO A 94 -21.26 15.18 21.68
N ILE A 95 -21.26 15.91 20.59
CA ILE A 95 -21.99 17.17 20.44
C ILE A 95 -23.12 16.94 19.43
N ASN A 96 -24.36 17.22 19.84
CA ASN A 96 -25.51 17.10 18.94
C ASN A 96 -25.49 18.21 17.90
N VAL A 97 -25.78 17.86 16.65
CA VAL A 97 -26.04 18.82 15.58
C VAL A 97 -27.55 19.11 15.58
N GLU A 98 -27.91 20.40 15.73
CA GLU A 98 -29.31 20.81 15.74
C GLU A 98 -29.97 20.57 14.38
N GLY A 99 -31.15 20.01 14.39
CA GLY A 99 -31.93 19.68 13.19
C GLY A 99 -32.30 18.22 13.05
N ILE A 100 -33.05 17.94 11.99
CA ILE A 100 -33.40 16.59 11.54
C ILE A 100 -32.94 16.48 10.08
N TYR A 101 -32.21 15.44 9.79
CA TYR A 101 -31.54 15.28 8.52
C TYR A 101 -31.94 13.98 7.83
N ASN A 102 -32.02 14.04 6.50
CA ASN A 102 -32.15 12.85 5.65
C ASN A 102 -30.82 12.67 4.91
N VAL A 103 -29.88 11.97 5.55
CA VAL A 103 -28.52 11.82 5.00
C VAL A 103 -28.52 10.97 3.74
N GLN A 104 -27.75 11.37 2.73
CA GLN A 104 -27.53 10.61 1.51
C GLN A 104 -26.92 9.23 1.86
N PHE A 105 -27.44 8.18 1.23
CA PHE A 105 -26.88 6.84 1.35
C PHE A 105 -26.03 6.46 0.13
N ALA A 106 -25.15 5.50 0.32
CA ALA A 106 -24.26 4.99 -0.73
C ALA A 106 -25.06 4.22 -1.79
N PRO A 107 -24.89 4.55 -3.07
CA PRO A 107 -25.57 3.84 -4.16
C PRO A 107 -24.97 2.45 -4.33
N THR A 108 -25.67 1.59 -5.06
CA THR A 108 -25.12 0.31 -5.50
C THR A 108 -23.99 0.54 -6.49
N ALA A 109 -22.79 0.10 -6.14
CA ALA A 109 -21.67 0.13 -7.07
C ALA A 109 -21.93 -0.82 -8.25
N ARG A 110 -21.60 -0.37 -9.47
CA ARG A 110 -21.77 -1.13 -10.71
C ARG A 110 -20.56 -0.91 -11.61
N PRO A 111 -20.07 -1.95 -12.31
CA PRO A 111 -19.05 -1.78 -13.34
C PRO A 111 -19.55 -0.83 -14.43
N LEU A 112 -18.67 -0.06 -15.05
CA LEU A 112 -19.00 0.82 -16.17
C LEU A 112 -19.54 0.05 -17.39
N SER A 113 -19.17 -1.23 -17.52
CA SER A 113 -19.66 -2.15 -18.55
C SER A 113 -21.06 -2.70 -18.29
N ALA A 114 -21.62 -2.51 -17.08
CA ALA A 114 -22.93 -3.03 -16.76
C ALA A 114 -24.03 -2.31 -17.54
N VAL A 115 -24.89 -3.07 -18.20
CA VAL A 115 -25.99 -2.57 -19.01
C VAL A 115 -27.30 -2.80 -18.27
N GLY A 116 -28.12 -1.73 -18.09
CA GLY A 116 -29.38 -1.78 -17.35
C GLY A 116 -30.60 -1.64 -18.21
N PRO A 117 -31.82 -1.87 -17.64
CA PRO A 117 -32.31 -1.11 -16.49
C PRO A 117 -31.92 -1.71 -15.13
N PHE A 118 -31.52 -0.84 -14.19
CA PHE A 118 -31.19 -1.25 -12.83
C PHE A 118 -32.31 -0.86 -11.85
N PRO A 119 -32.56 -1.66 -10.80
CA PRO A 119 -33.45 -1.25 -9.74
C PRO A 119 -32.96 0.04 -9.06
N PRO A 120 -33.88 0.88 -8.54
CA PRO A 120 -33.48 2.06 -7.78
C PRO A 120 -32.66 1.66 -6.55
N ASP A 121 -31.67 2.50 -6.22
CA ASP A 121 -30.91 2.32 -5.00
C ASP A 121 -31.80 2.59 -3.79
N VAL A 122 -31.69 1.74 -2.77
CA VAL A 122 -32.49 1.80 -1.55
C VAL A 122 -31.61 1.84 -0.31
N PRO A 123 -32.07 2.48 0.79
CA PRO A 123 -31.38 2.42 2.06
C PRO A 123 -31.27 1.00 2.59
N ALA A 124 -30.16 0.67 3.28
CA ALA A 124 -29.96 -0.64 3.91
C ALA A 124 -30.91 -0.80 5.12
N ALA A 125 -31.91 -1.71 5.00
CA ALA A 125 -32.91 -1.95 6.05
C ALA A 125 -32.27 -2.26 7.40
N ILE A 126 -31.20 -3.03 7.43
CA ILE A 126 -30.46 -3.40 8.65
C ILE A 126 -29.93 -2.19 9.45
N ILE A 127 -29.75 -1.03 8.78
CA ILE A 127 -29.32 0.23 9.38
C ILE A 127 -30.51 1.13 9.67
N TYR A 128 -31.42 1.30 8.69
CA TYR A 128 -32.48 2.32 8.73
C TYR A 128 -33.68 1.93 9.58
N GLU A 129 -33.90 0.65 9.83
CA GLU A 129 -34.99 0.17 10.69
C GLU A 129 -34.60 0.13 12.19
N LYS A 130 -33.34 0.45 12.53
CA LYS A 130 -32.86 0.47 13.91
C LYS A 130 -32.85 1.91 14.45
N ASP A 131 -33.33 2.09 15.68
CA ASP A 131 -33.11 3.31 16.45
C ASP A 131 -31.72 3.31 17.08
N ALA A 132 -30.72 3.47 16.25
CA ALA A 132 -29.30 3.42 16.63
C ALA A 132 -28.45 4.37 15.78
N PHE A 133 -27.37 4.86 16.36
CA PHE A 133 -26.39 5.65 15.64
C PHE A 133 -25.50 4.78 14.76
N PHE A 134 -25.31 5.19 13.52
CA PHE A 134 -24.40 4.61 12.53
C PHE A 134 -23.23 5.59 12.26
N PRO A 135 -21.99 5.12 12.10
CA PRO A 135 -21.54 3.75 12.32
C PRO A 135 -21.59 3.38 13.83
N PRO A 136 -21.74 2.11 14.18
CA PRO A 136 -21.77 1.69 15.59
C PRO A 136 -20.43 1.87 16.28
N GLY A 137 -19.33 1.71 15.55
CA GLY A 137 -17.95 1.96 15.99
C GLY A 137 -17.43 3.29 15.44
N LEU A 138 -16.61 3.97 16.23
CA LEU A 138 -16.04 5.27 15.83
C LEU A 138 -14.70 5.14 15.11
N TYR A 139 -14.16 3.95 15.02
CA TYR A 139 -12.93 3.69 14.26
C TYR A 139 -12.90 2.27 13.69
N LYS A 140 -12.06 2.10 12.66
CA LYS A 140 -11.75 0.81 12.05
C LYS A 140 -10.24 0.75 11.81
N LYS A 141 -9.56 -0.23 12.43
CA LYS A 141 -8.17 -0.56 12.09
C LYS A 141 -8.16 -1.21 10.72
N LYS A 142 -7.21 -0.83 9.87
CA LYS A 142 -6.92 -1.47 8.61
C LYS A 142 -5.69 -2.37 8.70
N SER A 143 -5.49 -3.19 7.68
CA SER A 143 -4.27 -3.98 7.54
C SER A 143 -3.04 -3.08 7.46
N PRO A 144 -1.90 -3.51 8.01
CA PRO A 144 -0.66 -2.79 7.84
C PRO A 144 -0.32 -2.62 6.36
N GLN A 145 0.15 -1.45 6.00
CA GLN A 145 0.67 -1.15 4.67
C GLN A 145 2.15 -0.80 4.80
N PHE A 146 2.89 -0.94 3.71
CA PHE A 146 4.28 -0.55 3.68
C PHE A 146 4.50 0.47 2.57
N LEU A 147 5.43 1.38 2.75
CA LEU A 147 5.78 2.40 1.78
C LEU A 147 7.28 2.64 1.84
N LEU A 148 8.00 2.29 0.78
CA LEU A 148 9.44 2.55 0.65
C LEU A 148 10.25 2.01 1.84
N GLY A 149 9.83 0.86 2.37
CA GLY A 149 10.51 0.16 3.46
C GLY A 149 10.13 0.60 4.88
N VAL A 150 9.09 1.43 5.04
CA VAL A 150 8.53 1.81 6.35
C VAL A 150 7.09 1.35 6.47
N GLN A 151 6.65 1.04 7.70
CA GLN A 151 5.28 0.64 7.94
C GLN A 151 4.35 1.84 8.06
N ILE A 152 3.17 1.75 7.47
CA ILE A 152 2.07 2.72 7.60
C ILE A 152 0.90 2.02 8.29
N ALA A 153 0.63 2.38 9.54
CA ALA A 153 -0.57 1.95 10.22
C ALA A 153 -1.74 2.86 9.84
N GLU A 154 -2.81 2.28 9.31
CA GLU A 154 -4.01 3.01 8.93
C GLU A 154 -5.15 2.76 9.91
N VAL A 155 -5.80 3.86 10.34
CA VAL A 155 -6.99 3.83 11.19
C VAL A 155 -8.04 4.78 10.63
N ASP A 156 -9.17 4.24 10.20
CA ASP A 156 -10.30 5.08 9.80
C ASP A 156 -11.04 5.58 11.04
N LEU A 157 -11.15 6.89 11.18
CA LEU A 157 -11.86 7.59 12.26
C LEU A 157 -13.17 8.14 11.73
N ALA A 158 -14.29 7.83 12.39
CA ALA A 158 -15.62 8.30 12.07
C ALA A 158 -16.05 9.40 13.04
N PRO A 159 -15.75 10.68 12.75
CA PRO A 159 -16.03 11.78 13.67
C PRO A 159 -17.51 12.16 13.74
N VAL A 160 -18.36 11.58 12.92
CA VAL A 160 -19.80 11.84 12.87
C VAL A 160 -20.57 10.55 12.93
N GLN A 161 -21.65 10.55 13.68
CA GLN A 161 -22.65 9.48 13.71
C GLN A 161 -24.04 10.04 13.37
N TYR A 162 -24.82 9.25 12.63
CA TYR A 162 -26.16 9.56 12.20
C TYR A 162 -27.14 8.48 12.65
N ASN A 163 -28.27 8.87 13.19
CA ASN A 163 -29.37 7.95 13.49
C ASN A 163 -30.47 8.11 12.43
N PRO A 164 -30.61 7.17 11.50
CA PRO A 164 -31.55 7.29 10.39
C PRO A 164 -33.02 7.20 10.80
N SER A 165 -33.36 6.56 11.94
CA SER A 165 -34.75 6.41 12.40
C SER A 165 -35.37 7.74 12.84
N ASN A 166 -34.55 8.67 13.37
CA ASN A 166 -35.01 9.95 13.90
C ASN A 166 -34.30 11.16 13.25
N GLY A 167 -33.41 10.94 12.30
CA GLY A 167 -32.71 11.98 11.56
C GLY A 167 -31.67 12.77 12.34
N LYS A 168 -31.25 12.31 13.53
CA LYS A 168 -30.32 13.05 14.40
C LYS A 168 -28.87 12.76 14.04
N LEU A 169 -28.05 13.82 14.11
CA LEU A 169 -26.60 13.78 13.95
C LEU A 169 -25.91 14.18 15.25
N LYS A 170 -24.79 13.54 15.52
CA LYS A 170 -23.82 13.95 16.54
C LYS A 170 -22.41 13.87 15.99
N TYR A 171 -21.51 14.68 16.53
CA TYR A 171 -20.10 14.67 16.14
C TYR A 171 -19.17 14.76 17.35
N TYR A 172 -17.90 14.42 17.12
CA TYR A 172 -16.86 14.40 18.12
C TYR A 172 -15.75 15.35 17.69
N GLU A 173 -15.48 16.39 18.50
CA GLU A 173 -14.44 17.39 18.18
C GLU A 173 -13.03 16.85 18.28
N ARG A 174 -12.82 15.81 19.09
CA ARG A 174 -11.51 15.23 19.33
C ARG A 174 -11.60 13.72 19.42
N MET A 175 -10.67 13.07 18.71
CA MET A 175 -10.42 11.64 18.81
C MET A 175 -8.92 11.42 19.03
N GLU A 176 -8.58 10.59 20.01
CA GLU A 176 -7.20 10.25 20.36
C GLU A 176 -6.95 8.79 20.02
N VAL A 177 -5.99 8.57 19.13
CA VAL A 177 -5.56 7.24 18.71
C VAL A 177 -4.40 6.80 19.58
N PHE A 178 -4.55 5.68 20.26
CA PHE A 178 -3.52 5.03 21.06
C PHE A 178 -3.04 3.80 20.32
N ILE A 179 -1.74 3.71 20.11
CA ILE A 179 -1.12 2.56 19.43
C ILE A 179 -0.08 1.97 20.36
N THR A 180 -0.13 0.65 20.48
CA THR A 180 0.91 -0.12 21.16
C THR A 180 1.65 -0.93 20.13
N THR A 181 2.98 -0.81 20.10
CA THR A 181 3.86 -1.59 19.24
C THR A 181 4.81 -2.45 20.07
N ARG A 182 5.42 -3.43 19.42
CA ARG A 182 6.58 -4.15 19.94
C ARG A 182 7.61 -4.31 18.85
N LYS A 183 8.88 -4.43 19.22
CA LYS A 183 9.92 -4.80 18.27
C LYS A 183 9.64 -6.21 17.73
N SER A 184 9.73 -6.36 16.43
CA SER A 184 9.52 -7.58 15.69
C SER A 184 10.60 -7.69 14.61
N VAL A 185 10.68 -8.83 13.96
CA VAL A 185 11.53 -8.98 12.77
C VAL A 185 10.82 -8.28 11.61
N LYS A 186 11.55 -7.48 10.84
CA LYS A 186 11.02 -6.90 9.60
C LYS A 186 10.49 -8.02 8.71
N PRO A 187 9.28 -7.90 8.15
CA PRO A 187 8.75 -8.90 7.23
C PRO A 187 9.67 -9.10 6.02
N GLU A 188 9.95 -10.34 5.67
CA GLU A 188 10.89 -10.71 4.60
C GLU A 188 10.52 -10.10 3.24
N LYS A 189 9.21 -9.95 2.99
CA LYS A 189 8.67 -9.45 1.72
C LYS A 189 8.51 -7.93 1.67
N VAL A 190 9.07 -7.19 2.63
CA VAL A 190 9.08 -5.72 2.65
C VAL A 190 10.38 -5.21 2.08
N VAL A 191 10.30 -4.31 1.11
CA VAL A 191 11.49 -3.67 0.52
C VAL A 191 12.27 -2.84 1.54
N ARG A 192 13.51 -2.51 1.22
CA ARG A 192 14.33 -1.71 2.13
C ARG A 192 13.99 -0.22 2.04
N TYR A 193 14.15 0.50 3.16
CA TYR A 193 14.22 1.95 3.16
C TYR A 193 15.57 2.41 2.55
N ARG A 194 15.53 3.30 1.54
CA ARG A 194 16.73 3.72 0.80
C ARG A 194 17.30 5.06 1.27
N GLY A 195 16.54 5.84 2.04
CA GLY A 195 16.96 7.16 2.53
C GLY A 195 17.09 8.23 1.44
N LEU A 196 16.56 8.01 0.23
CA LEU A 196 16.60 9.00 -0.85
C LEU A 196 15.71 10.21 -0.52
N SER A 197 16.13 11.42 -0.90
CA SER A 197 15.34 12.63 -0.68
C SER A 197 13.93 12.56 -1.27
N SER A 198 13.76 11.89 -2.44
CA SER A 198 12.46 11.65 -3.03
C SER A 198 11.56 10.77 -2.17
N ASP A 199 12.15 9.73 -1.56
CA ASP A 199 11.43 8.75 -0.73
C ASP A 199 10.97 9.42 0.56
N LYS A 200 11.85 10.21 1.20
CA LYS A 200 11.52 11.02 2.37
C LYS A 200 10.35 11.97 2.11
N ILE A 201 10.41 12.69 0.98
CA ILE A 201 9.31 13.59 0.58
C ILE A 201 8.00 12.84 0.41
N LYS A 202 8.02 11.64 -0.19
CA LYS A 202 6.83 10.83 -0.40
C LYS A 202 6.24 10.33 0.92
N ILE A 203 7.09 9.82 1.82
CA ILE A 203 6.66 9.41 3.16
C ILE A 203 6.07 10.59 3.94
N LEU A 204 6.78 11.73 4.00
CA LEU A 204 6.31 12.94 4.69
C LEU A 204 4.99 13.51 4.13
N LYS A 205 4.68 13.29 2.86
CA LYS A 205 3.37 13.66 2.29
C LYS A 205 2.26 12.68 2.66
N THR A 206 2.61 11.44 3.00
CA THR A 206 1.66 10.36 3.27
C THR A 206 1.26 10.29 4.74
N VAL A 207 2.21 10.48 5.67
CA VAL A 207 1.99 10.25 7.10
C VAL A 207 1.54 11.51 7.85
N ASP A 208 0.72 11.29 8.90
CA ASP A 208 0.26 12.37 9.79
C ASP A 208 1.30 12.68 10.88
N ASN A 209 2.06 11.69 11.36
CA ASN A 209 3.09 11.82 12.42
C ASN A 209 4.50 12.09 11.85
N LYS A 210 4.63 13.14 11.07
CA LYS A 210 5.86 13.52 10.37
C LYS A 210 7.08 13.68 11.28
N ALA A 211 6.86 14.17 12.50
CA ALA A 211 7.94 14.37 13.47
C ALA A 211 8.58 13.06 13.91
N ASP A 212 7.78 11.99 14.06
CA ASP A 212 8.28 10.67 14.45
C ASP A 212 9.13 10.06 13.33
N PHE A 213 8.72 10.25 12.07
CA PHE A 213 9.52 9.81 10.92
C PHE A 213 10.87 10.54 10.87
N ILE A 214 10.87 11.87 11.06
CA ILE A 214 12.10 12.67 11.06
C ILE A 214 13.03 12.22 12.20
N ALA A 215 12.48 12.04 13.41
CA ALA A 215 13.26 11.58 14.57
C ALA A 215 13.84 10.17 14.36
N ALA A 216 13.07 9.27 13.75
CA ALA A 216 13.53 7.93 13.44
C ALA A 216 14.66 7.92 12.39
N GLU A 217 14.61 8.82 11.43
CA GLU A 217 15.65 8.98 10.42
C GLU A 217 16.94 9.57 10.99
N GLU A 218 16.83 10.62 11.81
CA GLU A 218 17.98 11.25 12.48
C GLU A 218 18.61 10.32 13.55
N GLY A 219 17.80 9.46 14.16
CA GLY A 219 18.23 8.51 15.20
C GLY A 219 18.82 7.20 14.69
N GLU A 220 19.10 7.05 13.38
CA GLU A 220 19.59 5.83 12.73
C GLU A 220 18.68 4.58 12.92
N SER A 221 17.48 4.75 13.49
CA SER A 221 16.54 3.62 13.64
C SER A 221 15.95 3.16 12.30
N LEU A 222 16.14 3.94 11.24
CA LEU A 222 15.89 3.59 9.85
C LEU A 222 17.22 3.39 9.09
N SER A 223 18.25 2.84 9.75
CA SER A 223 19.51 2.57 9.07
C SER A 223 19.22 1.80 7.78
N SER A 224 19.81 2.27 6.71
CA SER A 224 19.88 1.53 5.45
C SER A 224 20.77 0.30 5.67
N ASP A 225 20.26 -0.67 6.45
CA ASP A 225 21.02 -1.86 6.78
C ASP A 225 21.59 -2.45 5.50
N SER A 226 22.89 -2.55 5.55
CA SER A 226 23.73 -3.21 4.58
C SER A 226 22.99 -4.44 4.03
N ALA A 227 22.83 -4.46 2.72
CA ALA A 227 22.30 -5.55 1.95
C ALA A 227 22.55 -6.91 2.63
N ASP A 228 21.50 -7.57 3.09
CA ASP A 228 21.49 -9.01 3.14
C ASP A 228 21.03 -9.50 1.74
N PRO A 229 21.93 -10.03 0.92
CA PRO A 229 21.61 -10.52 -0.42
C PRO A 229 20.96 -11.91 -0.39
N THR A 230 20.46 -12.39 0.76
CA THR A 230 19.98 -13.76 0.93
C THR A 230 18.51 -14.00 0.61
N GLY A 231 17.75 -12.99 0.15
CA GLY A 231 16.53 -13.28 -0.61
C GLY A 231 16.96 -13.81 -1.97
N GLY A 232 16.73 -15.10 -2.29
CA GLY A 232 17.23 -15.89 -3.43
C GLY A 232 17.25 -15.26 -4.82
N GLY A 233 17.63 -14.01 -4.92
CA GLY A 233 17.88 -13.26 -6.14
C GLY A 233 19.22 -13.62 -6.74
N VAL A 234 19.24 -13.88 -8.03
CA VAL A 234 20.46 -13.94 -8.84
C VAL A 234 21.25 -12.67 -8.55
N SER A 235 22.53 -12.81 -8.16
CA SER A 235 23.43 -11.67 -8.04
C SER A 235 23.43 -10.90 -9.35
N ILE A 236 22.67 -9.81 -9.41
CA ILE A 236 22.76 -8.87 -10.54
C ILE A 236 24.20 -8.38 -10.50
N ALA A 237 24.95 -8.71 -11.52
CA ALA A 237 26.29 -8.15 -11.68
C ALA A 237 26.16 -6.63 -11.53
N ALA A 238 26.84 -6.04 -10.56
CA ALA A 238 26.68 -4.70 -9.99
C ALA A 238 26.86 -3.53 -10.97
N THR A 239 26.52 -3.70 -12.25
CA THR A 239 26.85 -2.77 -13.34
C THR A 239 25.69 -1.94 -13.86
N THR A 240 24.44 -2.16 -13.42
CA THR A 240 23.32 -1.45 -14.04
C THR A 240 22.37 -0.87 -13.00
N VAL A 241 22.81 0.21 -12.34
CA VAL A 241 21.90 1.03 -11.51
C VAL A 241 21.10 1.91 -12.44
N ALA A 242 19.78 1.80 -12.43
CA ALA A 242 18.91 2.62 -13.27
C ALA A 242 17.77 3.22 -12.44
N GLU A 243 17.69 4.54 -12.40
CA GLU A 243 16.53 5.24 -11.85
C GLU A 243 15.29 5.09 -12.75
N TYR A 244 15.52 5.02 -14.05
CA TYR A 244 14.48 4.89 -15.09
C TYR A 244 14.69 3.58 -15.86
N LEU A 245 13.84 2.61 -15.56
CA LEU A 245 13.88 1.27 -16.12
C LEU A 245 12.82 1.11 -17.21
N VAL A 246 13.21 0.56 -18.35
CA VAL A 246 12.27 0.10 -19.39
C VAL A 246 12.36 -1.41 -19.49
N ILE A 247 11.23 -2.10 -19.39
CA ILE A 247 11.12 -3.54 -19.65
C ILE A 247 10.37 -3.71 -20.96
N THR A 248 11.00 -4.33 -21.94
CA THR A 248 10.43 -4.46 -23.30
C THR A 248 10.98 -5.73 -24.00
N THR A 249 10.57 -5.96 -25.22
CA THR A 249 11.11 -7.03 -26.06
C THR A 249 12.31 -6.55 -26.89
N LEU A 250 13.17 -7.48 -27.28
CA LEU A 250 14.30 -7.17 -28.16
C LEU A 250 13.86 -6.44 -29.43
N THR A 251 12.68 -6.77 -29.98
CA THR A 251 12.11 -6.15 -31.18
C THR A 251 11.77 -4.67 -30.99
N LEU A 252 11.23 -4.31 -29.82
CA LEU A 252 10.82 -2.93 -29.52
C LEU A 252 11.96 -2.09 -28.91
N LYS A 253 13.02 -2.72 -28.43
CA LYS A 253 14.16 -2.07 -27.76
C LYS A 253 14.74 -0.86 -28.53
N PRO A 254 14.92 -0.89 -29.86
CA PRO A 254 15.43 0.28 -30.58
C PRO A 254 14.52 1.52 -30.49
N ALA A 255 13.20 1.34 -30.46
CA ALA A 255 12.27 2.45 -30.28
C ALA A 255 12.38 3.03 -28.86
N PHE A 256 12.45 2.19 -27.85
CA PHE A 256 12.60 2.62 -26.46
C PHE A 256 13.98 3.24 -26.15
N GLN A 257 15.02 2.94 -26.95
CA GLN A 257 16.30 3.62 -26.81
C GLN A 257 16.16 5.14 -26.97
N VAL A 258 15.32 5.60 -27.90
CA VAL A 258 15.03 7.03 -28.08
C VAL A 258 14.44 7.67 -26.84
N LEU A 259 13.57 6.92 -26.12
CA LEU A 259 13.00 7.39 -24.84
C LEU A 259 14.06 7.45 -23.74
N THR A 260 14.89 6.43 -23.61
CA THR A 260 15.95 6.40 -22.59
C THR A 260 17.04 7.44 -22.86
N ASP A 261 17.39 7.69 -24.11
CA ASP A 261 18.31 8.78 -24.48
C ASP A 261 17.74 10.14 -24.10
N HIS A 262 16.44 10.36 -24.32
CA HIS A 262 15.76 11.57 -23.86
C HIS A 262 15.78 11.66 -22.33
N ARG A 263 15.42 10.60 -21.60
CA ARG A 263 15.40 10.56 -20.13
C ARG A 263 16.76 10.79 -19.48
N SER A 264 17.83 10.35 -20.13
CA SER A 264 19.20 10.59 -19.64
C SER A 264 19.70 12.02 -19.91
N SER A 265 19.07 12.75 -20.83
CA SER A 265 19.37 14.15 -21.07
C SER A 265 18.87 15.05 -19.93
N LEU A 266 19.48 16.23 -19.75
CA LEU A 266 19.03 17.22 -18.75
C LEU A 266 17.58 17.66 -18.99
N SER A 267 17.15 17.80 -20.23
CA SER A 267 15.78 18.16 -20.58
C SER A 267 14.76 17.04 -20.29
N GLY A 268 15.20 15.79 -20.28
CA GLY A 268 14.38 14.61 -19.97
C GLY A 268 14.42 14.16 -18.51
N GLY A 269 15.19 14.88 -17.66
CA GLY A 269 15.29 14.63 -16.25
C GLY A 269 16.65 14.20 -15.71
N GLY A 270 17.60 13.85 -16.58
CA GLY A 270 18.98 13.48 -16.20
C GLY A 270 19.09 12.14 -15.47
N TYR A 271 18.17 11.22 -15.71
CA TYR A 271 18.13 9.92 -15.03
C TYR A 271 19.18 8.95 -15.57
N THR A 272 19.67 8.08 -14.70
CA THR A 272 20.32 6.84 -15.16
C THR A 272 19.27 5.90 -15.73
N THR A 273 19.51 5.35 -16.91
CA THR A 273 18.52 4.57 -17.65
C THR A 273 19.01 3.16 -17.98
N HIS A 274 18.10 2.20 -18.01
CA HIS A 274 18.35 0.84 -18.48
C HIS A 274 17.14 0.30 -19.26
N ILE A 275 17.43 -0.52 -20.29
CA ILE A 275 16.41 -1.26 -21.02
C ILE A 275 16.68 -2.75 -20.86
N GLU A 276 15.77 -3.44 -20.22
CA GLU A 276 15.82 -4.88 -20.03
C GLU A 276 14.94 -5.61 -21.07
N ASP A 277 15.44 -6.73 -21.57
CA ASP A 277 14.63 -7.64 -22.38
C ASP A 277 13.83 -8.58 -21.49
N ILE A 278 12.52 -8.62 -21.67
CA ILE A 278 11.64 -9.50 -20.90
C ILE A 278 12.03 -10.98 -21.00
N ALA A 279 12.62 -11.41 -22.12
CA ALA A 279 13.10 -12.77 -22.28
C ALA A 279 14.27 -13.11 -21.32
N ASN A 280 15.13 -12.13 -21.00
CA ASN A 280 16.18 -12.31 -20.01
C ASN A 280 15.59 -12.44 -18.60
N ILE A 281 14.56 -11.65 -18.30
CA ILE A 281 13.85 -11.76 -17.00
C ILE A 281 13.22 -13.15 -16.87
N ASP A 282 12.55 -13.62 -17.91
CA ASP A 282 11.91 -14.95 -17.91
C ASP A 282 12.92 -16.09 -17.71
N ALA A 283 14.10 -15.95 -18.28
CA ALA A 283 15.18 -16.94 -18.19
C ALA A 283 15.91 -16.93 -16.85
N THR A 284 15.96 -15.79 -16.13
CA THR A 284 16.83 -15.59 -14.95
C THR A 284 16.11 -15.49 -13.64
N TYR A 285 14.85 -15.04 -13.63
CA TYR A 285 14.07 -14.85 -12.41
C TYR A 285 13.12 -16.01 -12.14
N SER A 286 12.93 -16.31 -10.85
CA SER A 286 11.94 -17.27 -10.38
C SER A 286 10.61 -16.55 -10.11
N GLY A 287 9.51 -17.27 -10.29
CA GLY A 287 8.14 -16.82 -10.05
C GLY A 287 7.17 -17.86 -10.58
N VAL A 288 5.92 -17.83 -10.12
CA VAL A 288 4.88 -18.76 -10.59
C VAL A 288 4.53 -18.54 -12.06
N ASP A 289 4.71 -17.30 -12.52
CA ASP A 289 4.51 -16.90 -13.91
C ASP A 289 5.42 -15.70 -14.28
N LEU A 290 5.32 -15.27 -15.55
CA LEU A 290 6.13 -14.17 -16.06
C LEU A 290 5.84 -12.83 -15.37
N ALA A 291 4.61 -12.58 -14.94
CA ALA A 291 4.26 -11.34 -14.23
C ALA A 291 4.97 -11.28 -12.86
N GLU A 292 5.02 -12.37 -12.12
CA GLU A 292 5.76 -12.40 -10.85
C GLU A 292 7.27 -12.29 -11.08
N LYS A 293 7.83 -12.92 -12.11
CA LYS A 293 9.24 -12.77 -12.48
C LYS A 293 9.61 -11.33 -12.78
N VAL A 294 8.76 -10.61 -13.53
CA VAL A 294 8.92 -9.18 -13.83
C VAL A 294 8.89 -8.35 -12.54
N ARG A 295 7.94 -8.62 -11.64
CA ARG A 295 7.84 -7.92 -10.36
C ARG A 295 9.07 -8.18 -9.46
N ASN A 296 9.55 -9.41 -9.41
CA ASN A 296 10.77 -9.77 -8.66
C ASN A 296 12.00 -9.06 -9.22
N TYR A 297 12.14 -8.96 -10.54
CA TYR A 297 13.19 -8.17 -11.19
C TYR A 297 13.10 -6.68 -10.80
N ILE A 298 11.91 -6.08 -10.85
CA ILE A 298 11.69 -4.67 -10.46
C ILE A 298 12.06 -4.46 -8.98
N ARG A 299 11.71 -5.41 -8.10
CA ARG A 299 12.07 -5.37 -6.67
C ARG A 299 13.58 -5.38 -6.46
N ASP A 300 14.32 -6.21 -7.18
CA ASP A 300 15.77 -6.24 -7.11
C ASP A 300 16.38 -4.95 -7.61
N MET A 301 15.87 -4.42 -8.73
CA MET A 301 16.29 -3.13 -9.28
C MET A 301 15.94 -1.94 -8.37
N TYR A 302 14.89 -2.05 -7.56
CA TYR A 302 14.58 -1.07 -6.50
C TYR A 302 15.58 -1.17 -5.34
N ASN A 303 15.95 -2.36 -4.93
CA ASN A 303 16.76 -2.60 -3.73
C ASN A 303 18.26 -2.26 -3.90
N VAL A 304 18.77 -2.03 -5.12
CA VAL A 304 20.15 -1.54 -5.30
C VAL A 304 20.31 -0.08 -4.83
N PRO A 305 21.50 0.37 -4.44
CA PRO A 305 21.74 1.77 -4.10
C PRO A 305 21.37 2.71 -5.26
N ASN A 306 20.59 3.76 -4.98
CA ASN A 306 20.03 4.66 -6.00
C ASN A 306 19.21 3.92 -7.08
N GLY A 307 18.55 2.83 -6.68
CA GLY A 307 17.81 1.96 -7.57
C GLY A 307 16.56 2.58 -8.18
N THR A 308 15.84 1.76 -8.92
CA THR A 308 14.72 2.15 -9.78
C THR A 308 13.64 2.95 -9.04
N ARG A 309 13.19 4.01 -9.69
CA ARG A 309 12.09 4.89 -9.28
C ARG A 309 10.96 4.89 -10.30
N PHE A 310 11.30 4.78 -11.59
CA PHE A 310 10.37 4.81 -12.71
C PHE A 310 10.52 3.55 -13.52
N VAL A 311 9.39 2.90 -13.83
CA VAL A 311 9.32 1.70 -14.66
C VAL A 311 8.39 1.95 -15.84
N VAL A 312 8.86 1.65 -17.04
CA VAL A 312 8.04 1.62 -18.24
C VAL A 312 7.89 0.18 -18.70
N LEU A 313 6.66 -0.28 -18.78
CA LEU A 313 6.29 -1.53 -19.42
C LEU A 313 6.09 -1.25 -20.90
N GLY A 314 7.10 -1.56 -21.71
CA GLY A 314 7.18 -1.21 -23.12
C GLY A 314 6.66 -2.33 -24.02
N GLY A 315 5.36 -2.40 -24.18
CA GLY A 315 4.65 -3.40 -24.98
C GLY A 315 3.20 -3.56 -24.55
N ASP A 316 2.37 -4.12 -25.42
CA ASP A 316 1.01 -4.51 -25.06
C ASP A 316 1.01 -5.76 -24.17
N VAL A 317 -0.16 -6.15 -23.68
CA VAL A 317 -0.33 -7.24 -22.71
C VAL A 317 0.17 -8.59 -23.21
N ASP A 318 0.15 -8.82 -24.50
CA ASP A 318 0.67 -10.03 -25.15
C ASP A 318 2.22 -10.07 -25.18
N LEU A 319 2.88 -8.93 -25.03
CA LEU A 319 4.34 -8.82 -25.01
C LEU A 319 4.90 -8.64 -23.61
N ILE A 320 4.24 -7.83 -22.79
CA ILE A 320 4.58 -7.56 -21.39
C ILE A 320 3.32 -7.85 -20.57
N PRO A 321 3.25 -8.92 -19.78
CA PRO A 321 2.04 -9.32 -19.08
C PRO A 321 1.53 -8.25 -18.12
N THR A 322 0.24 -8.29 -17.82
CA THR A 322 -0.37 -7.66 -16.66
C THR A 322 -0.59 -8.70 -15.56
N ARG A 323 -0.88 -8.28 -14.33
CA ARG A 323 -1.44 -9.15 -13.31
C ARG A 323 -2.97 -9.11 -13.43
N GLY A 324 -3.60 -10.28 -13.61
CA GLY A 324 -5.04 -10.41 -13.41
C GLY A 324 -5.35 -10.35 -11.92
N CYS A 325 -6.17 -9.38 -11.51
CA CYS A 325 -6.55 -9.21 -10.11
C CYS A 325 -8.02 -9.51 -9.88
N TYR A 326 -8.32 -10.04 -8.69
CA TYR A 326 -9.69 -10.22 -8.22
C TYR A 326 -10.35 -8.88 -7.94
N ALA A 327 -11.59 -8.71 -8.36
CA ALA A 327 -12.38 -7.54 -8.06
C ALA A 327 -13.86 -7.88 -7.86
N VAL A 328 -14.49 -7.23 -6.89
CA VAL A 328 -15.93 -7.32 -6.63
C VAL A 328 -16.53 -5.93 -6.64
N VAL A 329 -17.58 -5.76 -7.46
CA VAL A 329 -18.35 -4.52 -7.52
C VAL A 329 -19.83 -4.88 -7.42
N GLY A 330 -20.43 -4.67 -6.26
CA GLY A 330 -21.81 -5.09 -5.99
C GLY A 330 -21.98 -6.61 -6.09
N SER A 331 -22.75 -7.08 -7.04
CA SER A 331 -22.94 -8.52 -7.34
C SER A 331 -22.02 -9.04 -8.47
N TYR A 332 -21.18 -8.20 -9.02
CA TYR A 332 -20.27 -8.57 -10.09
C TYR A 332 -18.93 -8.97 -9.50
N THR A 333 -18.44 -10.13 -9.90
CA THR A 333 -17.12 -10.64 -9.53
C THR A 333 -16.31 -10.88 -10.80
N ASP A 334 -15.08 -10.42 -10.81
CA ASP A 334 -14.11 -10.69 -11.86
C ASP A 334 -12.81 -11.16 -11.19
N TYR A 335 -12.26 -12.24 -11.68
CA TYR A 335 -11.02 -12.85 -11.16
C TYR A 335 -9.79 -12.48 -11.96
N ASN A 336 -9.93 -11.64 -13.00
CA ASN A 336 -8.85 -11.38 -13.95
C ASN A 336 -8.86 -9.94 -14.48
N ILE A 337 -9.13 -8.95 -13.62
CA ILE A 337 -9.01 -7.53 -14.00
C ILE A 337 -7.54 -7.21 -14.27
N PRO A 338 -7.16 -6.83 -15.50
CA PRO A 338 -5.76 -6.50 -15.80
C PRO A 338 -5.28 -5.32 -15.00
N SER A 339 -4.16 -5.46 -14.28
CA SER A 339 -3.60 -4.39 -13.46
C SER A 339 -2.08 -4.34 -13.56
N ASP A 340 -1.55 -3.14 -13.79
CA ASP A 340 -0.13 -2.84 -13.69
C ASP A 340 0.27 -2.33 -12.29
N LEU A 341 -0.69 -2.12 -11.38
CA LEU A 341 -0.43 -1.71 -10.01
C LEU A 341 0.46 -2.74 -9.28
N TYR A 342 0.27 -4.01 -9.59
CA TYR A 342 1.08 -5.13 -9.09
C TYR A 342 2.58 -4.93 -9.25
N PHE A 343 3.01 -4.28 -10.33
CA PHE A 343 4.43 -4.00 -10.59
C PHE A 343 4.94 -2.76 -9.88
N GLY A 344 4.04 -1.93 -9.38
CA GLY A 344 4.38 -0.73 -8.62
C GLY A 344 4.46 -0.97 -7.14
N CYS A 345 3.61 -1.83 -6.60
CA CYS A 345 3.53 -2.19 -5.19
C CYS A 345 4.37 -3.44 -4.94
N LEU A 346 5.57 -3.25 -4.41
CA LEU A 346 6.59 -4.31 -4.34
C LEU A 346 6.57 -5.10 -3.04
N ASP A 347 5.81 -4.67 -2.05
CA ASP A 347 5.64 -5.34 -0.77
C ASP A 347 4.53 -6.40 -0.81
N GLY A 348 4.61 -7.43 0.03
CA GLY A 348 3.67 -8.55 0.06
C GLY A 348 3.74 -9.48 -1.16
N THR A 349 2.81 -10.41 -1.27
CA THR A 349 2.70 -11.37 -2.39
C THR A 349 1.54 -11.10 -3.31
N TRP A 350 0.44 -10.52 -2.78
CA TRP A 350 -0.87 -10.37 -3.43
C TRP A 350 -1.62 -11.71 -3.59
N ASN A 351 -1.11 -12.78 -3.00
CA ASN A 351 -1.67 -14.12 -3.00
C ASN A 351 -1.06 -14.91 -1.81
N GLU A 352 -1.42 -14.51 -0.57
CA GLU A 352 -0.80 -15.06 0.66
C GLU A 352 -1.21 -16.51 0.90
N ASP A 353 -2.42 -16.90 0.53
CA ASP A 353 -2.90 -18.27 0.69
C ASP A 353 -2.49 -19.22 -0.45
N GLY A 354 -1.97 -18.66 -1.56
CA GLY A 354 -1.39 -19.43 -2.68
C GLY A 354 -2.42 -20.14 -3.55
N ASP A 355 -3.64 -19.61 -3.65
CA ASP A 355 -4.74 -20.22 -4.42
C ASP A 355 -4.83 -19.77 -5.89
N ASP A 356 -3.83 -18.97 -6.35
CA ASP A 356 -3.74 -18.40 -7.69
C ASP A 356 -4.80 -17.32 -8.01
N ILE A 357 -5.43 -16.71 -6.99
CA ILE A 357 -6.31 -15.56 -7.12
C ILE A 357 -5.61 -14.35 -6.49
N TRP A 358 -5.11 -13.43 -7.30
CA TRP A 358 -4.36 -12.27 -6.82
C TRP A 358 -5.26 -11.11 -6.45
N GLY A 359 -4.99 -10.50 -5.33
CA GLY A 359 -5.64 -9.25 -4.94
C GLY A 359 -6.95 -9.42 -4.19
N GLU A 360 -7.19 -10.56 -3.56
CA GLU A 360 -8.31 -10.76 -2.65
C GLU A 360 -8.14 -9.95 -1.36
N THR A 361 -9.21 -9.30 -0.93
CA THR A 361 -9.17 -8.46 0.29
C THR A 361 -9.18 -9.25 1.59
N ASN A 362 -9.33 -10.57 1.52
CA ASN A 362 -9.37 -11.50 2.65
C ASN A 362 -8.13 -12.40 2.76
N ASP A 363 -7.17 -12.26 1.86
CA ASP A 363 -5.90 -12.97 1.95
C ASP A 363 -5.06 -12.51 3.13
N GLY A 364 -4.37 -13.48 3.74
CA GLY A 364 -3.43 -13.25 4.81
C GLY A 364 -4.04 -12.88 6.17
N PRO A 365 -3.20 -12.84 7.21
CA PRO A 365 -3.60 -12.44 8.54
C PRO A 365 -4.02 -10.98 8.54
N SER A 366 -5.24 -10.69 8.90
CA SER A 366 -5.83 -9.34 8.94
C SER A 366 -6.36 -8.80 7.61
N SER A 367 -6.66 -9.65 6.64
CA SER A 367 -7.25 -9.29 5.35
C SER A 367 -6.37 -8.35 4.53
N GLY A 368 -5.05 -8.59 4.45
CA GLY A 368 -4.23 -7.61 3.84
C GLY A 368 -2.84 -8.02 3.39
N ASP A 369 -2.75 -8.91 2.42
CA ASP A 369 -1.51 -9.08 1.66
C ASP A 369 -1.40 -8.10 0.47
N ILE A 370 -2.48 -7.34 0.20
CA ILE A 370 -2.45 -6.30 -0.83
C ILE A 370 -1.84 -5.04 -0.25
N ASP A 371 -0.69 -4.66 -0.76
CA ASP A 371 -0.11 -3.35 -0.51
C ASP A 371 -0.62 -2.34 -1.54
N TRP A 372 -1.16 -1.20 -1.06
CA TRP A 372 -1.70 -0.13 -1.89
C TRP A 372 -0.73 1.04 -2.10
N TYR A 373 0.45 0.98 -1.50
CA TYR A 373 1.47 2.00 -1.61
C TYR A 373 2.58 1.57 -2.57
N SER A 374 2.62 2.20 -3.73
CA SER A 374 3.63 1.87 -4.74
C SER A 374 5.01 2.39 -4.35
N GLU A 375 6.03 1.58 -4.46
CA GLU A 375 7.44 1.95 -4.28
C GLU A 375 7.98 2.66 -5.52
N VAL A 376 7.57 2.21 -6.70
CA VAL A 376 7.99 2.76 -7.99
C VAL A 376 6.82 3.30 -8.78
N TYR A 377 7.08 4.26 -9.65
CA TYR A 377 6.08 4.77 -10.59
C TYR A 377 6.09 3.90 -11.83
N VAL A 378 4.96 3.23 -12.10
CA VAL A 378 4.81 2.36 -13.28
C VAL A 378 3.94 3.03 -14.32
N GLY A 379 4.34 2.93 -15.58
CA GLY A 379 3.53 3.33 -16.73
C GLY A 379 3.71 2.35 -17.88
N ARG A 380 2.63 2.10 -18.62
CA ARG A 380 2.67 1.25 -19.82
C ARG A 380 2.63 2.09 -21.09
N ILE A 381 3.43 1.68 -22.07
CA ILE A 381 3.33 2.12 -23.46
C ILE A 381 2.89 0.91 -24.26
N SER A 382 1.57 0.77 -24.45
CA SER A 382 0.99 -0.32 -25.24
C SER A 382 1.35 -0.15 -26.71
N ALA A 383 2.11 -1.11 -27.23
CA ALA A 383 2.54 -1.14 -28.62
C ALA A 383 2.86 -2.59 -29.01
N ASP A 384 2.40 -3.02 -30.17
CA ASP A 384 2.66 -4.35 -30.72
C ASP A 384 3.87 -4.38 -31.63
N ASN A 385 4.27 -3.22 -32.14
CA ASN A 385 5.36 -3.10 -33.12
C ASN A 385 6.18 -1.82 -32.92
N PRO A 386 7.39 -1.76 -33.51
CA PRO A 386 8.29 -0.60 -33.38
C PRO A 386 7.71 0.74 -33.87
N SER A 387 6.81 0.73 -34.86
CA SER A 387 6.20 1.96 -35.38
C SER A 387 5.23 2.58 -34.37
N GLU A 388 4.41 1.76 -33.72
CA GLU A 388 3.51 2.20 -32.65
C GLU A 388 4.29 2.71 -31.44
N ALA A 389 5.30 1.95 -30.98
CA ALA A 389 6.17 2.37 -29.89
C ALA A 389 6.83 3.74 -30.20
N SER A 390 7.38 3.91 -31.41
CA SER A 390 7.99 5.17 -31.83
C SER A 390 7.01 6.33 -31.86
N ASN A 391 5.78 6.12 -32.32
CA ASN A 391 4.72 7.13 -32.34
C ASN A 391 4.35 7.58 -30.90
N HIS A 392 4.22 6.65 -29.97
CA HIS A 392 3.95 6.98 -28.57
C HIS A 392 5.10 7.77 -27.95
N ILE A 393 6.34 7.32 -28.15
CA ILE A 393 7.54 7.96 -27.60
C ILE A 393 7.70 9.38 -28.15
N GLN A 394 7.50 9.58 -29.44
CA GLN A 394 7.54 10.92 -30.04
C GLN A 394 6.51 11.87 -29.45
N LYS A 395 5.27 11.39 -29.19
CA LYS A 395 4.24 12.18 -28.52
C LYS A 395 4.64 12.56 -27.09
N ILE A 396 5.25 11.64 -26.34
CA ILE A 396 5.75 11.90 -24.99
C ILE A 396 6.80 13.00 -25.04
N ILE A 397 7.85 12.84 -25.84
CA ILE A 397 8.95 13.80 -25.97
C ILE A 397 8.42 15.17 -26.45
N ALA A 398 7.56 15.20 -27.47
CA ALA A 398 6.96 16.44 -27.96
C ALA A 398 6.09 17.14 -26.90
N SER A 399 5.44 16.38 -26.02
CA SER A 399 4.65 16.99 -24.95
C SER A 399 5.49 17.64 -23.86
N GLU A 400 6.71 17.20 -23.66
CA GLU A 400 7.62 17.69 -22.64
C GLU A 400 8.50 18.85 -23.17
N THR A 401 8.90 18.80 -24.44
CA THR A 401 9.84 19.76 -25.04
C THR A 401 9.17 20.93 -25.77
N GLY A 402 7.90 20.86 -26.06
CA GLY A 402 7.25 21.86 -26.88
C GLY A 402 5.83 22.17 -26.50
N SER A 403 5.48 23.32 -26.75
CA SER A 403 4.21 23.94 -27.09
C SER A 403 3.05 22.98 -27.37
N ARG A 404 2.54 22.28 -26.34
CA ARG A 404 1.15 21.87 -26.38
C ARG A 404 0.29 23.07 -26.01
N PRO A 405 -0.67 23.47 -26.86
CA PRO A 405 -1.73 24.35 -26.39
C PRO A 405 -2.40 23.63 -25.23
N ASN A 406 -2.55 24.33 -24.08
CA ASN A 406 -3.36 23.86 -22.96
C ASN A 406 -4.78 23.56 -23.45
N ARG A 407 -5.02 22.36 -23.96
CA ARG A 407 -6.36 21.84 -24.21
C ARG A 407 -6.79 21.10 -22.96
N THR A 408 -7.42 21.82 -22.07
CA THR A 408 -8.29 21.21 -21.06
C THR A 408 -9.41 20.52 -21.84
N LEU A 409 -9.44 19.20 -21.85
CA LEU A 409 -10.66 18.47 -22.22
C LEU A 409 -11.68 18.78 -21.15
N MET A 410 -12.72 19.54 -21.51
CA MET A 410 -13.90 19.72 -20.69
C MET A 410 -14.79 18.48 -20.79
#